data_0f0c62e1a894cf8aea3b68a339e07e18
#
_entry.id   0f0c62e1a894cf8aea3b68a339e07e18
#
_cell.length_a   1.000
_cell.length_b   1.000
_cell.length_c   1.000
_cell.angle_alpha   90.00
_cell.angle_beta   90.00
_cell.angle_gamma   90.00
#
_symmetry.space_group_name_H-M   'P 1'
#
loop_
_entity.id
_entity.type
_entity.pdbx_description
1 polymer ?
#
loop_
_entity_poly.entity_id
_entity_poly.type
_entity_poly.pdbx_seq_one_letter_code
_entity_poly.pdbx_strand_id
1 'polypeptide(L)'
;MAGAGSGDADLARQLDDLRAQQSAISGVLRAVAQAAGLEPVLEEVVEACRRLCDADYGALWLLEHELLYLAVHHGSPEGAEYDRQHPHALDRTTAAGRAALERKPVHIPDVQEDPEYVYAGPRFYRAMLGVPILVEDDLIGVVVLVRREPEPFTADHIALVETFADQAAIAITNARLFDAVERQRTELARFVSPQVAELISSTDGEQLLAGHRAYITCLFCDLRGFTAFAETAAPEELFDVLREYHGALGELIPRYEGTLEHFARDGVMVFFNDPLPVEGHELQAVRLALAAQERFEQLAQAWRKRGTELGLGIGIEAGYATLGRIGFEGRYDYGVLGPVANLASRLSTQAAAGQILTGQRVFAAVEETVETAPAGNLELKGFGRPIAAYEVRGLR
;
A
#
# COMPACT_ATOMS: atom_id res chain seq x y z
N MET A 1 -23.65 -17.11 67.04
CA MET A 1 -22.44 -16.96 66.22
C MET A 1 -22.75 -17.42 64.80
N ALA A 2 -23.40 -16.61 64.00
CA ALA A 2 -23.69 -16.91 62.61
C ALA A 2 -23.82 -15.58 61.81
N GLY A 3 -22.70 -14.91 61.58
CA GLY A 3 -22.73 -13.62 60.89
C GLY A 3 -21.40 -13.28 60.16
N ALA A 4 -20.33 -14.08 60.36
CA ALA A 4 -19.02 -13.75 59.76
C ALA A 4 -18.74 -14.44 58.43
N GLY A 5 -19.49 -15.47 58.03
CA GLY A 5 -19.21 -16.25 56.82
C GLY A 5 -19.81 -15.68 55.51
N SER A 6 -20.78 -14.77 55.60
CA SER A 6 -21.44 -14.17 54.42
C SER A 6 -20.61 -13.06 53.78
N GLY A 7 -19.94 -12.24 54.62
CA GLY A 7 -19.12 -11.13 54.13
C GLY A 7 -17.83 -11.56 53.41
N ASP A 8 -17.19 -12.63 53.89
CA ASP A 8 -15.96 -13.18 53.30
C ASP A 8 -16.22 -13.84 51.92
N ALA A 9 -17.37 -14.51 51.80
CA ALA A 9 -17.77 -15.11 50.51
C ALA A 9 -18.17 -14.08 49.48
N ASP A 10 -18.77 -12.95 49.91
CA ASP A 10 -19.15 -11.83 49.05
C ASP A 10 -17.90 -11.03 48.58
N LEU A 11 -16.97 -10.80 49.49
CA LEU A 11 -15.69 -10.15 49.18
C LEU A 11 -14.81 -11.02 48.25
N ALA A 12 -14.83 -12.34 48.40
CA ALA A 12 -14.12 -13.26 47.52
C ALA A 12 -14.69 -13.24 46.10
N ARG A 13 -16.03 -13.21 45.95
CA ARG A 13 -16.69 -13.06 44.61
C ARG A 13 -16.34 -11.74 43.98
N GLN A 14 -16.44 -10.61 44.68
CA GLN A 14 -16.06 -9.31 44.18
C GLN A 14 -14.61 -9.22 43.71
N LEU A 15 -13.67 -9.87 44.43
CA LEU A 15 -12.27 -9.96 44.05
C LEU A 15 -12.05 -10.81 42.80
N ASP A 16 -12.79 -11.90 42.63
CA ASP A 16 -12.69 -12.78 41.45
C ASP A 16 -13.32 -12.08 40.22
N ASP A 17 -14.41 -11.34 40.38
CA ASP A 17 -15.02 -10.54 39.31
C ASP A 17 -14.07 -9.41 38.86
N LEU A 18 -13.45 -8.67 39.78
CA LEU A 18 -12.46 -7.65 39.49
C LEU A 18 -11.23 -8.21 38.77
N ARG A 19 -10.77 -9.40 39.16
CA ARG A 19 -9.64 -10.09 38.49
C ARG A 19 -10.00 -10.53 37.08
N ALA A 20 -11.22 -11.06 36.91
CA ALA A 20 -11.72 -11.45 35.59
C ALA A 20 -11.83 -10.24 34.65
N GLN A 21 -12.35 -9.12 35.14
CA GLN A 21 -12.42 -7.85 34.44
C GLN A 21 -11.07 -7.31 34.05
N GLN A 22 -10.11 -7.28 35.00
CA GLN A 22 -8.74 -6.82 34.75
C GLN A 22 -8.01 -7.73 33.75
N SER A 23 -8.23 -9.04 33.80
CA SER A 23 -7.66 -9.99 32.84
C SER A 23 -8.20 -9.80 31.45
N ALA A 24 -9.51 -9.55 31.30
CA ALA A 24 -10.15 -9.30 30.02
C ALA A 24 -9.66 -7.98 29.38
N ILE A 25 -9.59 -6.89 30.16
CA ILE A 25 -9.02 -5.61 29.70
C ILE A 25 -7.57 -5.80 29.25
N SER A 26 -6.77 -6.56 30.02
CA SER A 26 -5.37 -6.87 29.66
C SER A 26 -5.27 -7.75 28.40
N GLY A 27 -6.26 -8.61 28.14
CA GLY A 27 -6.38 -9.42 26.92
C GLY A 27 -6.60 -8.53 25.69
N VAL A 28 -7.59 -7.65 25.76
CA VAL A 28 -7.88 -6.69 24.69
C VAL A 28 -6.69 -5.75 24.42
N LEU A 29 -6.08 -5.18 25.45
CA LEU A 29 -4.88 -4.34 25.29
C LEU A 29 -3.72 -5.09 24.62
N ARG A 30 -3.54 -6.38 24.94
CA ARG A 30 -2.55 -7.24 24.30
C ARG A 30 -2.90 -7.50 22.82
N ALA A 31 -4.15 -7.78 22.55
CA ALA A 31 -4.64 -7.95 21.17
C ALA A 31 -4.41 -6.68 20.34
N VAL A 32 -4.72 -5.50 20.88
CA VAL A 32 -4.43 -4.20 20.24
C VAL A 32 -2.92 -4.01 20.00
N ALA A 33 -2.07 -4.40 20.94
CA ALA A 33 -0.61 -4.21 20.82
C ALA A 33 0.06 -5.23 19.87
N GLN A 34 -0.54 -6.40 19.66
CA GLN A 34 0.01 -7.49 18.85
C GLN A 34 -0.71 -7.66 17.50
N ALA A 35 -1.71 -6.81 17.22
CA ALA A 35 -2.66 -7.04 16.15
C ALA A 35 -2.03 -7.14 14.76
N ALA A 36 -2.18 -8.31 14.18
CA ALA A 36 -2.08 -8.57 12.75
C ALA A 36 -3.39 -8.19 12.00
N GLY A 37 -4.20 -7.27 12.55
CA GLY A 37 -5.45 -6.81 11.94
C GLY A 37 -6.48 -6.34 12.97
N LEU A 38 -7.53 -5.67 12.50
CA LEU A 38 -8.62 -5.14 13.34
C LEU A 38 -9.56 -6.25 13.84
N GLU A 39 -9.89 -7.21 13.00
CA GLU A 39 -10.90 -8.26 13.26
C GLU A 39 -10.63 -9.06 14.55
N PRO A 40 -9.42 -9.59 14.82
CA PRO A 40 -9.13 -10.32 16.07
C PRO A 40 -9.33 -9.48 17.34
N VAL A 41 -9.07 -8.17 17.26
CA VAL A 41 -9.29 -7.26 18.41
C VAL A 41 -10.77 -7.09 18.69
N LEU A 42 -11.58 -6.90 17.66
CA LEU A 42 -13.01 -6.75 17.79
C LEU A 42 -13.68 -8.04 18.29
N GLU A 43 -13.19 -9.20 17.82
CA GLU A 43 -13.63 -10.52 18.32
C GLU A 43 -13.38 -10.66 19.82
N GLU A 44 -12.19 -10.32 20.31
CA GLU A 44 -11.84 -10.38 21.74
C GLU A 44 -12.70 -9.42 22.57
N VAL A 45 -12.97 -8.21 22.07
CA VAL A 45 -13.87 -7.24 22.73
C VAL A 45 -15.27 -7.81 22.88
N VAL A 46 -15.87 -8.33 21.80
CA VAL A 46 -17.24 -8.87 21.83
C VAL A 46 -17.31 -10.10 22.75
N GLU A 47 -16.34 -11.02 22.68
CA GLU A 47 -16.30 -12.20 23.53
C GLU A 47 -16.09 -11.85 25.01
N ALA A 48 -15.24 -10.86 25.31
CA ALA A 48 -15.06 -10.37 26.67
C ALA A 48 -16.36 -9.78 27.24
N CYS A 49 -17.04 -8.91 26.47
CA CYS A 49 -18.32 -8.33 26.85
C CYS A 49 -19.37 -9.43 27.08
N ARG A 50 -19.50 -10.38 26.13
CA ARG A 50 -20.46 -11.48 26.22
C ARG A 50 -20.26 -12.31 27.49
N ARG A 51 -19.03 -12.71 27.76
CA ARG A 51 -18.69 -13.56 28.91
C ARG A 51 -18.87 -12.84 30.24
N LEU A 52 -18.41 -11.59 30.36
CA LEU A 52 -18.46 -10.84 31.62
C LEU A 52 -19.85 -10.33 31.97
N CYS A 53 -20.72 -10.13 30.97
CA CYS A 53 -22.10 -9.73 31.17
C CYS A 53 -23.07 -10.91 31.15
N ASP A 54 -22.58 -12.16 31.14
CA ASP A 54 -23.40 -13.39 31.07
C ASP A 54 -24.45 -13.30 29.94
N ALA A 55 -24.00 -12.85 28.76
CA ALA A 55 -24.86 -12.73 27.60
C ALA A 55 -24.78 -13.98 26.72
N ASP A 56 -25.92 -14.40 26.14
CA ASP A 56 -25.96 -15.55 25.24
C ASP A 56 -25.25 -15.27 23.92
N TYR A 57 -25.42 -14.04 23.39
CA TYR A 57 -24.82 -13.61 22.13
C TYR A 57 -24.24 -12.20 22.25
N GLY A 58 -23.25 -11.92 21.40
CA GLY A 58 -22.66 -10.61 21.25
C GLY A 58 -22.38 -10.30 19.78
N ALA A 59 -22.52 -9.06 19.40
CA ALA A 59 -22.19 -8.59 18.07
C ALA A 59 -21.59 -7.18 18.12
N LEU A 60 -20.77 -6.86 17.13
CA LEU A 60 -20.24 -5.52 16.91
C LEU A 60 -20.55 -5.08 15.48
N TRP A 61 -21.11 -3.91 15.41
CA TRP A 61 -21.52 -3.27 14.16
C TRP A 61 -20.64 -2.04 13.93
N LEU A 62 -20.17 -1.85 12.70
CA LEU A 62 -19.38 -0.67 12.30
C LEU A 62 -20.25 0.25 11.44
N LEU A 63 -20.11 1.54 11.66
CA LEU A 63 -20.80 2.55 10.85
C LEU A 63 -20.05 2.78 9.54
N GLU A 64 -20.76 2.58 8.42
CA GLU A 64 -20.31 2.90 7.07
C GLU A 64 -21.48 3.52 6.28
N HIS A 65 -21.27 4.70 5.68
CA HIS A 65 -22.26 5.37 4.84
C HIS A 65 -23.69 5.44 5.42
N GLU A 66 -23.82 5.82 6.71
CA GLU A 66 -25.11 5.94 7.44
C GLU A 66 -25.84 4.63 7.72
N LEU A 67 -25.18 3.49 7.57
CA LEU A 67 -25.69 2.17 7.94
C LEU A 67 -24.69 1.45 8.85
N LEU A 68 -25.21 0.60 9.73
CA LEU A 68 -24.42 -0.27 10.58
C LEU A 68 -24.26 -1.63 9.92
N TYR A 69 -23.03 -2.01 9.62
CA TYR A 69 -22.65 -3.30 9.04
C TYR A 69 -22.08 -4.22 10.12
N LEU A 70 -22.48 -5.48 10.08
CA LEU A 70 -21.98 -6.49 11.00
C LEU A 70 -20.50 -6.75 10.79
N ALA A 71 -19.66 -6.46 11.79
CA ALA A 71 -18.24 -6.74 11.77
C ALA A 71 -17.88 -8.05 12.49
N VAL A 72 -18.45 -8.25 13.69
CA VAL A 72 -18.21 -9.44 14.53
C VAL A 72 -19.54 -9.96 15.08
N HIS A 73 -19.66 -11.29 15.15
CA HIS A 73 -20.82 -11.95 15.74
C HIS A 73 -20.42 -13.21 16.49
N HIS A 74 -20.68 -13.24 17.76
CA HIS A 74 -20.58 -14.44 18.62
C HIS A 74 -21.98 -14.90 19.02
N GLY A 75 -22.51 -15.88 18.24
CA GLY A 75 -23.87 -16.36 18.46
C GLY A 75 -24.34 -17.35 17.42
N SER A 76 -25.62 -17.32 17.04
CA SER A 76 -26.20 -18.25 16.09
C SER A 76 -25.68 -17.97 14.68
N PRO A 77 -25.20 -19.00 13.95
CA PRO A 77 -24.78 -18.84 12.55
C PRO A 77 -25.88 -18.29 11.63
N GLU A 78 -27.13 -18.65 11.90
CA GLU A 78 -28.30 -18.19 11.12
C GLU A 78 -28.55 -16.69 11.34
N GLY A 79 -28.41 -16.21 12.60
CA GLY A 79 -28.49 -14.78 12.90
C GLY A 79 -27.37 -13.98 12.24
N ALA A 80 -26.13 -14.47 12.32
CA ALA A 80 -24.99 -13.83 11.70
C ALA A 80 -25.13 -13.70 10.18
N GLU A 81 -25.66 -14.74 9.50
CA GLU A 81 -25.87 -14.70 8.06
C GLU A 81 -26.97 -13.71 7.66
N TYR A 82 -28.07 -13.67 8.43
CA TYR A 82 -29.13 -12.69 8.22
C TYR A 82 -28.61 -11.27 8.39
N ASP A 83 -27.89 -10.99 9.47
CA ASP A 83 -27.39 -9.66 9.82
C ASP A 83 -26.34 -9.14 8.84
N ARG A 84 -25.52 -10.01 8.27
CA ARG A 84 -24.57 -9.62 7.19
C ARG A 84 -25.28 -9.13 5.94
N GLN A 85 -26.46 -9.69 5.64
CA GLN A 85 -27.24 -9.34 4.46
C GLN A 85 -28.17 -8.14 4.70
N HIS A 86 -28.40 -7.76 5.97
CA HIS A 86 -29.34 -6.73 6.37
C HIS A 86 -28.70 -5.71 7.31
N PRO A 87 -27.91 -4.75 6.79
CA PRO A 87 -27.36 -3.67 7.60
C PRO A 87 -28.45 -2.89 8.33
N HIS A 88 -28.15 -2.44 9.55
CA HIS A 88 -29.12 -1.70 10.36
C HIS A 88 -29.07 -0.20 10.06
N ALA A 89 -30.24 0.42 9.95
CA ALA A 89 -30.36 1.88 9.88
C ALA A 89 -30.14 2.53 11.25
N LEU A 90 -29.76 3.81 11.25
CA LEU A 90 -29.68 4.63 12.46
C LEU A 90 -31.07 5.11 12.81
N ASP A 91 -31.91 4.20 13.30
CA ASP A 91 -33.31 4.46 13.64
C ASP A 91 -33.72 3.78 14.96
N ARG A 92 -35.02 3.77 15.29
CA ARG A 92 -35.51 3.20 16.53
C ARG A 92 -35.91 1.72 16.43
N THR A 93 -35.75 1.09 15.28
CA THR A 93 -36.25 -0.27 15.04
C THR A 93 -35.43 -1.38 15.68
N THR A 94 -34.13 -1.13 15.99
CA THR A 94 -33.25 -2.09 16.63
C THR A 94 -32.49 -1.45 17.81
N ALA A 95 -31.94 -2.26 18.73
CA ALA A 95 -31.09 -1.76 19.81
C ALA A 95 -29.82 -1.09 19.27
N ALA A 96 -29.23 -1.66 18.20
CA ALA A 96 -28.08 -1.07 17.53
C ALA A 96 -28.40 0.30 16.92
N GLY A 97 -29.50 0.38 16.16
CA GLY A 97 -29.94 1.63 15.53
C GLY A 97 -30.27 2.73 16.55
N ARG A 98 -30.92 2.38 17.65
CA ARG A 98 -31.23 3.35 18.75
C ARG A 98 -29.96 3.84 19.44
N ALA A 99 -29.07 2.94 19.81
CA ALA A 99 -27.80 3.31 20.46
C ALA A 99 -26.96 4.22 19.55
N ALA A 100 -26.94 3.94 18.26
CA ALA A 100 -26.29 4.77 17.25
C ALA A 100 -26.94 6.16 17.13
N LEU A 101 -28.25 6.21 17.06
CA LEU A 101 -29.04 7.45 16.91
C LEU A 101 -28.93 8.35 18.16
N GLU A 102 -29.05 7.75 19.34
CA GLU A 102 -29.04 8.47 20.62
C GLU A 102 -27.66 8.75 21.16
N ARG A 103 -26.64 8.05 20.61
CA ARG A 103 -25.22 8.09 21.08
C ARG A 103 -25.09 7.82 22.58
N LYS A 104 -25.91 6.91 23.07
CA LYS A 104 -25.98 6.47 24.47
C LYS A 104 -26.31 4.99 24.55
N PRO A 105 -25.95 4.32 25.65
CA PRO A 105 -26.41 2.97 25.89
C PRO A 105 -27.94 2.86 25.84
N VAL A 106 -28.43 1.87 25.11
CA VAL A 106 -29.82 1.53 25.00
C VAL A 106 -30.02 0.14 25.52
N HIS A 107 -30.84 0.04 26.57
CA HIS A 107 -31.18 -1.22 27.21
C HIS A 107 -32.71 -1.52 26.98
N ILE A 108 -32.96 -2.66 26.36
CA ILE A 108 -34.33 -3.18 26.13
C ILE A 108 -34.52 -4.41 27.01
N PRO A 109 -35.25 -4.32 28.13
CA PRO A 109 -35.42 -5.44 29.07
C PRO A 109 -36.13 -6.65 28.45
N ASP A 110 -37.11 -6.38 27.57
CA ASP A 110 -37.80 -7.39 26.80
C ASP A 110 -38.25 -6.83 25.45
N VAL A 111 -37.69 -7.37 24.36
CA VAL A 111 -38.04 -6.95 22.99
C VAL A 111 -39.50 -7.24 22.60
N GLN A 112 -40.15 -8.17 23.30
CA GLN A 112 -41.58 -8.48 23.03
C GLN A 112 -42.52 -7.45 23.63
N GLU A 113 -42.08 -6.71 24.62
CA GLU A 113 -42.83 -5.64 25.28
C GLU A 113 -42.51 -4.25 24.68
N ASP A 114 -41.50 -4.14 23.81
CA ASP A 114 -41.08 -2.89 23.20
C ASP A 114 -41.78 -2.67 21.84
N PRO A 115 -42.73 -1.70 21.76
CA PRO A 115 -43.53 -1.46 20.55
C PRO A 115 -42.72 -0.86 19.39
N GLU A 116 -41.53 -0.26 19.66
CA GLU A 116 -40.68 0.32 18.63
C GLU A 116 -39.70 -0.69 18.05
N TYR A 117 -39.54 -1.87 18.71
CA TYR A 117 -38.59 -2.88 18.26
C TYR A 117 -39.16 -3.69 17.07
N VAL A 118 -38.59 -3.48 15.89
CA VAL A 118 -39.01 -4.12 14.64
C VAL A 118 -37.82 -4.78 13.96
N TYR A 119 -37.53 -6.02 14.33
CA TYR A 119 -36.50 -6.82 13.70
C TYR A 119 -37.09 -8.00 12.96
N ALA A 120 -36.81 -8.16 11.69
CA ALA A 120 -37.37 -9.19 10.81
C ALA A 120 -36.58 -10.51 10.78
N GLY A 121 -35.40 -10.54 11.39
CA GLY A 121 -34.53 -11.73 11.45
C GLY A 121 -35.00 -12.76 12.49
N PRO A 122 -34.17 -13.82 12.67
CA PRO A 122 -34.47 -14.86 13.66
C PRO A 122 -34.48 -14.28 15.08
N ARG A 123 -35.59 -14.50 15.79
CA ARG A 123 -35.81 -13.94 17.15
C ARG A 123 -35.57 -15.03 18.19
N PHE A 124 -34.36 -15.14 18.72
CA PHE A 124 -34.00 -16.11 19.76
C PHE A 124 -33.68 -15.45 21.10
N TYR A 125 -34.09 -14.19 21.28
CA TYR A 125 -33.67 -13.35 22.40
C TYR A 125 -34.81 -12.48 22.94
N ARG A 126 -34.67 -12.07 24.18
CA ARG A 126 -35.61 -11.27 24.92
C ARG A 126 -35.02 -9.95 25.42
N ALA A 127 -33.87 -9.98 26.14
CA ALA A 127 -33.20 -8.78 26.63
C ALA A 127 -32.04 -8.37 25.71
N MET A 128 -31.91 -7.06 25.48
CA MET A 128 -30.84 -6.50 24.62
C MET A 128 -30.20 -5.28 25.26
N LEU A 129 -28.89 -5.15 25.04
CA LEU A 129 -28.10 -3.97 25.35
C LEU A 129 -27.33 -3.54 24.12
N GLY A 130 -27.56 -2.32 23.64
CA GLY A 130 -26.75 -1.66 22.60
C GLY A 130 -25.88 -0.56 23.23
N VAL A 131 -24.59 -0.57 23.01
CA VAL A 131 -23.65 0.44 23.51
C VAL A 131 -22.91 1.05 22.35
N PRO A 132 -22.99 2.36 22.11
CA PRO A 132 -22.29 3.00 21.00
C PRO A 132 -20.79 3.03 21.24
N ILE A 133 -20.01 2.87 20.16
CA ILE A 133 -18.59 3.08 20.11
C ILE A 133 -18.34 4.48 19.59
N LEU A 134 -17.82 5.36 20.44
CA LEU A 134 -17.63 6.78 20.12
C LEU A 134 -16.15 7.16 20.17
N VAL A 135 -15.75 8.07 19.29
CA VAL A 135 -14.49 8.81 19.38
C VAL A 135 -14.85 10.28 19.51
N GLU A 136 -14.63 10.85 20.69
CA GLU A 136 -15.21 12.14 21.07
C GLU A 136 -16.75 12.07 20.95
N ASP A 137 -17.34 12.73 19.95
CA ASP A 137 -18.77 12.69 19.67
C ASP A 137 -19.11 11.94 18.37
N ASP A 138 -18.10 11.40 17.67
CA ASP A 138 -18.31 10.70 16.39
C ASP A 138 -18.62 9.23 16.61
N LEU A 139 -19.73 8.77 16.06
CA LEU A 139 -20.13 7.37 16.09
C LEU A 139 -19.27 6.54 15.14
N ILE A 140 -18.60 5.52 15.69
CA ILE A 140 -17.79 4.55 14.94
C ILE A 140 -18.53 3.24 14.73
N GLY A 141 -19.34 2.83 15.70
CA GLY A 141 -20.07 1.58 15.68
C GLY A 141 -20.90 1.37 16.92
N VAL A 142 -21.39 0.14 17.11
CA VAL A 142 -22.21 -0.26 18.27
C VAL A 142 -21.85 -1.69 18.69
N VAL A 143 -21.65 -1.92 19.98
CA VAL A 143 -21.62 -3.26 20.59
C VAL A 143 -23.04 -3.63 21.01
N VAL A 144 -23.48 -4.83 20.67
CA VAL A 144 -24.79 -5.34 21.05
C VAL A 144 -24.61 -6.65 21.80
N LEU A 145 -25.23 -6.74 22.99
CA LEU A 145 -25.33 -7.98 23.75
C LEU A 145 -26.80 -8.39 23.86
N VAL A 146 -27.04 -9.70 23.86
CA VAL A 146 -28.40 -10.22 23.93
C VAL A 146 -28.49 -11.42 24.88
N ARG A 147 -29.63 -11.55 25.56
CA ARG A 147 -30.06 -12.72 26.37
C ARG A 147 -31.29 -13.36 25.82
N ARG A 148 -31.38 -14.65 25.91
CA ARG A 148 -32.57 -15.42 25.48
C ARG A 148 -33.75 -15.22 26.41
N GLU A 149 -33.50 -14.99 27.69
CA GLU A 149 -34.49 -14.74 28.69
C GLU A 149 -34.64 -13.24 28.95
N PRO A 150 -35.83 -12.78 29.47
CA PRO A 150 -36.07 -11.37 29.80
C PRO A 150 -35.39 -11.00 31.13
N GLU A 151 -34.11 -11.18 31.19
CA GLU A 151 -33.25 -10.85 32.33
C GLU A 151 -32.47 -9.56 32.02
N PRO A 152 -32.78 -8.45 32.67
CA PRO A 152 -32.19 -7.15 32.36
C PRO A 152 -30.67 -7.10 32.65
N PHE A 153 -29.94 -6.37 31.83
CA PHE A 153 -28.56 -6.01 32.12
C PHE A 153 -28.50 -4.99 33.25
N THR A 154 -27.57 -5.21 34.19
CA THR A 154 -27.38 -4.29 35.33
C THR A 154 -26.63 -3.02 34.92
N ALA A 155 -26.64 -2.01 35.80
CA ALA A 155 -25.82 -0.80 35.57
C ALA A 155 -24.34 -1.10 35.47
N ASP A 156 -23.85 -2.09 36.23
CA ASP A 156 -22.44 -2.52 36.19
C ASP A 156 -22.10 -3.20 34.84
N HIS A 157 -23.02 -4.00 34.28
CA HIS A 157 -22.87 -4.56 32.93
C HIS A 157 -22.80 -3.46 31.87
N ILE A 158 -23.66 -2.44 31.97
CA ILE A 158 -23.65 -1.31 31.02
C ILE A 158 -22.30 -0.57 31.08
N ALA A 159 -21.83 -0.18 32.28
CA ALA A 159 -20.58 0.51 32.48
C ALA A 159 -19.35 -0.32 32.00
N LEU A 160 -19.44 -1.64 32.18
CA LEU A 160 -18.41 -2.55 31.68
C LEU A 160 -18.34 -2.55 30.16
N VAL A 161 -19.50 -2.66 29.46
CA VAL A 161 -19.54 -2.65 27.99
C VAL A 161 -19.14 -1.28 27.44
N GLU A 162 -19.48 -0.17 28.10
CA GLU A 162 -18.95 1.17 27.75
C GLU A 162 -17.43 1.20 27.79
N THR A 163 -16.82 0.63 28.86
CA THR A 163 -15.34 0.53 28.94
C THR A 163 -14.74 -0.24 27.77
N PHE A 164 -15.34 -1.35 27.35
CA PHE A 164 -14.87 -2.12 26.20
C PHE A 164 -15.16 -1.43 24.87
N ALA A 165 -16.25 -0.69 24.76
CA ALA A 165 -16.56 0.16 23.59
C ALA A 165 -15.51 1.24 23.40
N ASP A 166 -15.04 1.88 24.49
CA ASP A 166 -13.94 2.85 24.45
C ASP A 166 -12.62 2.20 23.96
N GLN A 167 -12.33 0.96 24.40
CA GLN A 167 -11.14 0.22 23.91
C GLN A 167 -11.27 -0.14 22.42
N ALA A 168 -12.49 -0.55 22.00
CA ALA A 168 -12.77 -0.82 20.59
C ALA A 168 -12.60 0.46 19.74
N ALA A 169 -13.05 1.62 20.25
CA ALA A 169 -12.88 2.91 19.58
C ALA A 169 -11.41 3.22 19.28
N ILE A 170 -10.53 3.01 20.28
CA ILE A 170 -9.09 3.21 20.12
C ILE A 170 -8.52 2.23 19.08
N ALA A 171 -8.88 0.94 19.15
CA ALA A 171 -8.39 -0.07 18.22
C ALA A 171 -8.81 0.22 16.78
N ILE A 172 -10.09 0.57 16.56
CA ILE A 172 -10.64 0.89 15.22
C ILE A 172 -9.96 2.14 14.65
N THR A 173 -9.76 3.17 15.49
CA THR A 173 -9.09 4.41 15.07
C THR A 173 -7.65 4.16 14.68
N ASN A 174 -6.91 3.40 15.48
CA ASN A 174 -5.52 3.06 15.18
C ASN A 174 -5.39 2.25 13.88
N ALA A 175 -6.27 1.27 13.67
CA ALA A 175 -6.28 0.48 12.44
C ALA A 175 -6.59 1.35 11.21
N ARG A 176 -7.58 2.24 11.29
CA ARG A 176 -7.92 3.18 10.19
C ARG A 176 -6.77 4.15 9.87
N LEU A 177 -6.09 4.66 10.91
CA LEU A 177 -4.91 5.52 10.73
C LEU A 177 -3.77 4.77 10.08
N PHE A 178 -3.50 3.53 10.52
CA PHE A 178 -2.47 2.68 9.93
C PHE A 178 -2.76 2.41 8.44
N ASP A 179 -3.98 2.01 8.11
CA ASP A 179 -4.41 1.78 6.72
C ASP A 179 -4.33 3.05 5.86
N ALA A 180 -4.64 4.21 6.43
CA ALA A 180 -4.52 5.48 5.73
C ALA A 180 -3.05 5.83 5.43
N VAL A 181 -2.15 5.64 6.40
CA VAL A 181 -0.70 5.85 6.25
C VAL A 181 -0.12 4.89 5.22
N GLU A 182 -0.46 3.59 5.27
CA GLU A 182 0.02 2.60 4.31
C GLU A 182 -0.50 2.88 2.88
N ARG A 183 -1.73 3.33 2.74
CA ARG A 183 -2.26 3.77 1.44
C ARG A 183 -1.50 4.98 0.91
N GLN A 184 -1.28 6.00 1.73
CA GLN A 184 -0.49 7.17 1.34
C GLN A 184 0.95 6.79 0.98
N ARG A 185 1.58 5.91 1.78
CA ARG A 185 2.92 5.39 1.50
C ARG A 185 2.97 4.67 0.15
N THR A 186 2.00 3.80 -0.13
CA THR A 186 1.90 3.06 -1.40
C THR A 186 1.68 4.00 -2.60
N GLU A 187 0.86 5.02 -2.43
CA GLU A 187 0.64 6.05 -3.46
C GLU A 187 1.90 6.87 -3.74
N LEU A 188 2.59 7.32 -2.70
CA LEU A 188 3.85 8.07 -2.83
C LEU A 188 4.96 7.22 -3.44
N ALA A 189 5.02 5.92 -3.13
CA ALA A 189 5.98 4.99 -3.70
C ALA A 189 5.84 4.82 -5.23
N ARG A 190 4.70 5.19 -5.82
CA ARG A 190 4.52 5.19 -7.29
C ARG A 190 5.29 6.31 -8.00
N PHE A 191 5.73 7.33 -7.29
CA PHE A 191 6.48 8.46 -7.84
C PHE A 191 8.00 8.31 -7.69
N VAL A 192 8.46 7.23 -7.07
CA VAL A 192 9.87 6.95 -6.81
C VAL A 192 10.14 5.50 -7.22
N SER A 193 11.35 5.21 -7.73
CA SER A 193 11.68 3.81 -8.02
C SER A 193 11.68 2.95 -6.74
N PRO A 194 11.29 1.67 -6.81
CA PRO A 194 11.24 0.78 -5.64
C PRO A 194 12.57 0.75 -4.86
N GLN A 195 13.69 0.73 -5.57
CA GLN A 195 15.04 0.71 -4.98
C GLN A 195 15.33 1.99 -4.18
N VAL A 196 14.92 3.15 -4.69
CA VAL A 196 15.07 4.43 -3.99
C VAL A 196 14.10 4.53 -2.81
N ALA A 197 12.89 4.00 -2.92
CA ALA A 197 11.94 3.93 -1.79
C ALA A 197 12.48 3.05 -0.65
N GLU A 198 13.12 1.93 -0.97
CA GLU A 198 13.78 1.06 -0.01
C GLU A 198 14.98 1.78 0.66
N LEU A 199 15.80 2.47 -0.12
CA LEU A 199 16.91 3.28 0.39
C LEU A 199 16.42 4.35 1.39
N ILE A 200 15.37 5.10 1.08
CA ILE A 200 14.80 6.12 1.96
C ILE A 200 14.33 5.51 3.29
N SER A 201 13.87 4.26 3.26
CA SER A 201 13.37 3.55 4.44
C SER A 201 14.46 2.85 5.24
N SER A 202 15.70 2.78 4.73
CA SER A 202 16.82 2.09 5.37
C SER A 202 17.53 2.96 6.41
N THR A 203 18.18 2.31 7.38
CA THR A 203 18.93 3.00 8.46
C THR A 203 20.11 3.82 7.94
N ASP A 204 20.72 3.38 6.82
CA ASP A 204 21.88 4.05 6.19
C ASP A 204 21.47 4.99 5.05
N GLY A 205 20.17 5.09 4.78
CA GLY A 205 19.61 5.85 3.66
C GLY A 205 19.96 7.34 3.68
N GLU A 206 19.98 7.98 4.85
CA GLU A 206 20.36 9.40 4.96
C GLU A 206 21.78 9.67 4.47
N GLN A 207 22.74 8.79 4.74
CA GLN A 207 24.13 8.96 4.31
C GLN A 207 24.29 8.80 2.80
N LEU A 208 23.62 7.80 2.22
CA LEU A 208 23.63 7.58 0.78
C LEU A 208 22.92 8.72 0.02
N LEU A 209 21.81 9.24 0.57
CA LEU A 209 21.10 10.37 0.03
C LEU A 209 21.89 11.70 0.11
N ALA A 210 22.82 11.83 1.04
CA ALA A 210 23.68 13.02 1.16
C ALA A 210 24.64 13.20 -0.02
N GLY A 211 24.86 12.13 -0.81
CA GLY A 211 25.70 12.13 -1.98
C GLY A 211 26.96 11.28 -1.82
N HIS A 212 27.16 10.37 -2.76
CA HIS A 212 28.31 9.46 -2.78
C HIS A 212 28.80 9.24 -4.22
N ARG A 213 29.99 8.68 -4.35
CA ARG A 213 30.58 8.35 -5.66
C ARG A 213 30.54 6.84 -5.88
N ALA A 214 29.90 6.42 -6.98
CA ALA A 214 29.83 5.02 -7.38
C ALA A 214 30.24 4.81 -8.83
N TYR A 215 30.68 3.59 -9.16
CA TYR A 215 30.88 3.14 -10.52
C TYR A 215 29.60 2.48 -11.00
N ILE A 216 28.95 3.07 -11.97
CA ILE A 216 27.61 2.70 -12.45
C ILE A 216 27.59 2.51 -13.96
N THR A 217 26.53 1.86 -14.46
CA THR A 217 26.18 1.88 -15.88
C THR A 217 24.92 2.69 -16.09
N CYS A 218 24.96 3.66 -17.01
CA CYS A 218 23.80 4.45 -17.42
C CYS A 218 23.29 3.94 -18.76
N LEU A 219 21.97 3.83 -18.90
CA LEU A 219 21.25 3.50 -20.12
C LEU A 219 20.23 4.60 -20.41
N PHE A 220 20.23 5.11 -21.61
CA PHE A 220 19.23 6.06 -22.11
C PHE A 220 18.49 5.44 -23.29
N CYS A 221 17.16 5.50 -23.22
CA CYS A 221 16.26 5.24 -24.34
C CYS A 221 15.71 6.56 -24.88
N ASP A 222 15.57 6.68 -26.20
CA ASP A 222 15.07 7.90 -26.83
C ASP A 222 14.25 7.54 -28.09
N LEU A 223 13.03 8.10 -28.20
CA LEU A 223 12.10 7.79 -29.29
C LEU A 223 12.44 8.58 -30.55
N ARG A 224 12.73 7.90 -31.62
CA ARG A 224 12.94 8.48 -32.94
C ARG A 224 11.63 8.84 -33.61
N GLY A 225 11.54 10.04 -34.16
CA GLY A 225 10.33 10.56 -34.79
C GLY A 225 9.31 11.17 -33.85
N PHE A 226 9.56 11.12 -32.51
CA PHE A 226 8.59 11.58 -31.52
C PHE A 226 8.25 13.07 -31.63
N THR A 227 9.23 13.93 -31.86
CA THR A 227 8.98 15.38 -32.01
C THR A 227 7.99 15.66 -33.14
N ALA A 228 8.18 15.06 -34.31
CA ALA A 228 7.27 15.25 -35.45
C ALA A 228 5.89 14.63 -35.18
N PHE A 229 5.84 13.49 -34.52
CA PHE A 229 4.60 12.87 -34.07
C PHE A 229 3.84 13.79 -33.08
N ALA A 230 4.52 14.35 -32.09
CA ALA A 230 3.93 15.19 -31.06
C ALA A 230 3.37 16.52 -31.61
N GLU A 231 3.89 17.00 -32.75
CA GLU A 231 3.36 18.21 -33.45
C GLU A 231 2.02 17.95 -34.14
N THR A 232 1.71 16.71 -34.50
CA THR A 232 0.55 16.37 -35.33
C THR A 232 -0.47 15.46 -34.67
N ALA A 233 -0.08 14.72 -33.62
CA ALA A 233 -0.95 13.78 -32.92
C ALA A 233 -1.98 14.48 -32.02
N ALA A 234 -3.13 13.85 -31.83
CA ALA A 234 -4.09 14.28 -30.82
C ALA A 234 -3.49 14.06 -29.40
N PRO A 235 -3.83 14.91 -28.40
CA PRO A 235 -3.29 14.78 -27.05
C PRO A 235 -3.51 13.39 -26.43
N GLU A 236 -4.66 12.77 -26.67
CA GLU A 236 -5.01 11.45 -26.18
C GLU A 236 -4.08 10.38 -26.76
N GLU A 237 -3.83 10.46 -28.09
CA GLU A 237 -2.95 9.53 -28.79
C GLU A 237 -1.50 9.64 -28.31
N LEU A 238 -1.04 10.87 -28.03
CA LEU A 238 0.28 11.13 -27.48
C LEU A 238 0.45 10.44 -26.11
N PHE A 239 -0.53 10.62 -25.22
CA PHE A 239 -0.49 10.00 -23.90
C PHE A 239 -0.62 8.47 -23.97
N ASP A 240 -1.39 7.93 -24.90
CA ASP A 240 -1.53 6.48 -25.08
C ASP A 240 -0.21 5.87 -25.55
N VAL A 241 0.46 6.46 -26.54
CA VAL A 241 1.79 6.01 -26.99
C VAL A 241 2.81 6.05 -25.86
N LEU A 242 2.87 7.15 -25.10
CA LEU A 242 3.79 7.26 -23.97
C LEU A 242 3.46 6.24 -22.87
N ARG A 243 2.20 6.00 -22.57
CA ARG A 243 1.77 5.02 -21.57
C ARG A 243 2.15 3.60 -21.97
N GLU A 244 1.91 3.22 -23.24
CA GLU A 244 2.30 1.91 -23.78
C GLU A 244 3.82 1.74 -23.73
N TYR A 245 4.59 2.76 -24.12
CA TYR A 245 6.06 2.76 -24.11
C TYR A 245 6.63 2.69 -22.70
N HIS A 246 6.20 3.59 -21.79
CA HIS A 246 6.68 3.61 -20.40
C HIS A 246 6.26 2.35 -19.65
N GLY A 247 5.06 1.81 -19.91
CA GLY A 247 4.61 0.55 -19.31
C GLY A 247 5.49 -0.63 -19.72
N ALA A 248 5.84 -0.72 -21.00
CA ALA A 248 6.71 -1.77 -21.51
C ALA A 248 8.12 -1.72 -20.88
N LEU A 249 8.71 -0.53 -20.72
CA LEU A 249 10.01 -0.38 -20.06
C LEU A 249 9.90 -0.59 -18.55
N GLY A 250 8.80 -0.12 -17.93
CA GLY A 250 8.55 -0.28 -16.50
C GLY A 250 8.50 -1.74 -16.04
N GLU A 251 8.05 -2.66 -16.90
CA GLU A 251 8.07 -4.11 -16.64
C GLU A 251 9.49 -4.71 -16.77
N LEU A 252 10.30 -4.17 -17.69
CA LEU A 252 11.63 -4.70 -17.98
C LEU A 252 12.71 -4.19 -17.00
N ILE A 253 12.66 -2.91 -16.63
CA ILE A 253 13.71 -2.27 -15.83
C ILE A 253 13.97 -3.05 -14.52
N PRO A 254 12.98 -3.38 -13.68
CA PRO A 254 13.22 -4.15 -12.45
C PRO A 254 13.69 -5.58 -12.73
N ARG A 255 13.22 -6.20 -13.81
CA ARG A 255 13.60 -7.56 -14.19
C ARG A 255 15.11 -7.70 -14.49
N TYR A 256 15.72 -6.63 -14.94
CA TYR A 256 17.17 -6.57 -15.20
C TYR A 256 17.94 -5.78 -14.14
N GLU A 257 17.33 -5.59 -12.95
CA GLU A 257 17.94 -4.92 -11.79
C GLU A 257 18.33 -3.46 -12.05
N GLY A 258 17.66 -2.81 -13.00
CA GLY A 258 17.84 -1.39 -13.29
C GLY A 258 17.09 -0.50 -12.31
N THR A 259 17.67 0.65 -11.99
CA THR A 259 17.02 1.73 -11.25
C THR A 259 16.54 2.80 -12.22
N LEU A 260 15.23 3.03 -12.28
CA LEU A 260 14.67 4.12 -13.09
C LEU A 260 14.98 5.45 -12.40
N GLU A 261 15.66 6.37 -13.10
CA GLU A 261 15.89 7.71 -12.58
C GLU A 261 14.67 8.62 -12.88
N HIS A 262 14.32 8.79 -14.13
CA HIS A 262 13.13 9.55 -14.51
C HIS A 262 12.67 9.24 -15.94
N PHE A 263 11.42 9.61 -16.25
CA PHE A 263 10.86 9.71 -17.57
C PHE A 263 10.99 11.14 -18.09
N ALA A 264 11.80 11.36 -19.10
CA ALA A 264 11.97 12.68 -19.74
C ALA A 264 11.13 12.75 -21.04
N ARG A 265 9.81 12.80 -20.92
CA ARG A 265 8.86 12.73 -22.06
C ARG A 265 9.07 11.46 -22.90
N ASP A 266 9.77 11.57 -24.03
CA ASP A 266 10.15 10.50 -24.96
C ASP A 266 11.45 9.77 -24.56
N GLY A 267 12.18 10.28 -23.57
CA GLY A 267 13.40 9.71 -23.05
C GLY A 267 13.18 8.97 -21.74
N VAL A 268 13.94 7.90 -21.53
CA VAL A 268 13.97 7.16 -20.26
C VAL A 268 15.42 6.99 -19.84
N MET A 269 15.74 7.38 -18.61
CA MET A 269 17.05 7.14 -18.01
C MET A 269 16.98 6.06 -16.95
N VAL A 270 17.85 5.06 -17.11
CA VAL A 270 18.04 3.95 -16.17
C VAL A 270 19.51 3.88 -15.79
N PHE A 271 19.80 3.58 -14.54
CA PHE A 271 21.17 3.28 -14.11
C PHE A 271 21.21 1.97 -13.30
N PHE A 272 22.41 1.41 -13.16
CA PHE A 272 22.64 0.11 -12.55
C PHE A 272 23.78 0.20 -11.54
N ASN A 273 23.80 -0.69 -10.55
CA ASN A 273 24.80 -0.79 -9.49
C ASN A 273 24.69 0.31 -8.43
N ASP A 274 23.53 0.94 -8.32
CA ASP A 274 23.17 1.90 -7.27
C ASP A 274 21.63 2.07 -7.24
N PRO A 275 20.96 2.22 -6.10
CA PRO A 275 21.48 2.13 -4.73
C PRO A 275 21.83 0.70 -4.28
N LEU A 276 21.40 -0.30 -5.05
CA LEU A 276 21.68 -1.70 -4.79
C LEU A 276 22.84 -2.17 -5.70
N PRO A 277 23.85 -2.89 -5.16
CA PRO A 277 24.91 -3.48 -5.96
C PRO A 277 24.34 -4.51 -6.96
N VAL A 278 24.81 -4.46 -8.21
CA VAL A 278 24.43 -5.38 -9.28
C VAL A 278 25.67 -5.99 -9.91
N GLU A 279 25.84 -7.30 -9.81
CA GLU A 279 26.96 -8.00 -10.42
C GLU A 279 26.82 -8.02 -11.95
N GLY A 280 27.90 -7.64 -12.66
CA GLY A 280 27.87 -7.57 -14.12
C GLY A 280 26.88 -6.56 -14.67
N HIS A 281 26.76 -5.43 -14.01
CA HIS A 281 25.77 -4.38 -14.33
C HIS A 281 25.87 -3.86 -15.77
N GLU A 282 27.02 -3.91 -16.42
CA GLU A 282 27.18 -3.58 -17.84
C GLU A 282 26.43 -4.58 -18.73
N LEU A 283 26.53 -5.87 -18.41
CA LEU A 283 25.81 -6.92 -19.14
C LEU A 283 24.31 -6.86 -18.89
N GLN A 284 23.90 -6.55 -17.67
CA GLN A 284 22.47 -6.36 -17.36
C GLN A 284 21.87 -5.17 -18.14
N ALA A 285 22.61 -4.07 -18.25
CA ALA A 285 22.19 -2.93 -19.08
C ALA A 285 22.05 -3.31 -20.56
N VAL A 286 22.99 -4.10 -21.10
CA VAL A 286 22.89 -4.61 -22.48
C VAL A 286 21.69 -5.55 -22.65
N ARG A 287 21.45 -6.45 -21.71
CA ARG A 287 20.28 -7.34 -21.74
C ARG A 287 18.96 -6.57 -21.69
N LEU A 288 18.87 -5.55 -20.82
CA LEU A 288 17.73 -4.65 -20.80
C LEU A 288 17.54 -3.96 -22.16
N ALA A 289 18.60 -3.44 -22.75
CA ALA A 289 18.54 -2.75 -24.04
C ALA A 289 18.02 -3.65 -25.17
N LEU A 290 18.52 -4.89 -25.25
CA LEU A 290 18.04 -5.87 -26.24
C LEU A 290 16.56 -6.24 -26.02
N ALA A 291 16.17 -6.50 -24.79
CA ALA A 291 14.76 -6.79 -24.44
C ALA A 291 13.85 -5.57 -24.70
N ALA A 292 14.33 -4.37 -24.45
CA ALA A 292 13.63 -3.13 -24.74
C ALA A 292 13.40 -2.94 -26.26
N GLN A 293 14.41 -3.21 -27.11
CA GLN A 293 14.26 -3.15 -28.57
C GLN A 293 13.24 -4.18 -29.07
N GLU A 294 13.31 -5.42 -28.58
CA GLU A 294 12.35 -6.46 -28.94
C GLU A 294 10.91 -6.08 -28.56
N ARG A 295 10.72 -5.61 -27.33
CA ARG A 295 9.41 -5.20 -26.84
C ARG A 295 8.89 -3.97 -27.57
N PHE A 296 9.77 -3.01 -27.87
CA PHE A 296 9.44 -1.81 -28.63
C PHE A 296 9.00 -2.14 -30.06
N GLU A 297 9.66 -3.06 -30.75
CA GLU A 297 9.26 -3.45 -32.12
C GLU A 297 7.84 -4.03 -32.16
N GLN A 298 7.43 -4.76 -31.11
CA GLN A 298 6.04 -5.24 -30.99
C GLN A 298 5.05 -4.05 -30.90
N LEU A 299 5.37 -3.00 -30.11
CA LEU A 299 4.58 -1.79 -30.02
C LEU A 299 4.58 -1.00 -31.33
N ALA A 300 5.75 -0.83 -31.94
CA ALA A 300 5.90 -0.11 -33.19
C ALA A 300 5.10 -0.75 -34.34
N GLN A 301 4.99 -2.10 -34.37
CA GLN A 301 4.13 -2.78 -35.32
C GLN A 301 2.64 -2.44 -35.13
N ALA A 302 2.19 -2.33 -33.87
CA ALA A 302 0.82 -1.94 -33.58
C ALA A 302 0.56 -0.46 -33.93
N TRP A 303 1.55 0.42 -33.66
CA TRP A 303 1.46 1.85 -33.97
C TRP A 303 1.49 2.13 -35.47
N ARG A 304 2.32 1.42 -36.24
CA ARG A 304 2.33 1.55 -37.73
C ARG A 304 0.96 1.24 -38.34
N LYS A 305 0.18 0.31 -37.79
CA LYS A 305 -1.19 0.05 -38.25
C LYS A 305 -2.15 1.21 -37.97
N ARG A 306 -1.80 2.08 -37.00
CA ARG A 306 -2.53 3.32 -36.71
C ARG A 306 -1.97 4.56 -37.42
N GLY A 307 -0.91 4.40 -38.24
CA GLY A 307 -0.26 5.46 -38.98
C GLY A 307 0.89 6.17 -38.25
N THR A 308 1.31 5.66 -37.07
CA THR A 308 2.37 6.27 -36.27
C THR A 308 3.66 5.50 -36.46
N GLU A 309 4.70 6.18 -36.98
CA GLU A 309 6.04 5.63 -37.18
C GLU A 309 7.02 6.18 -36.15
N LEU A 310 7.38 5.35 -35.20
CA LEU A 310 8.37 5.64 -34.16
C LEU A 310 9.44 4.55 -34.14
N GLY A 311 10.66 4.94 -33.74
CA GLY A 311 11.78 4.04 -33.52
C GLY A 311 12.38 4.23 -32.13
N LEU A 312 13.22 3.30 -31.68
CA LEU A 312 13.92 3.38 -30.39
C LEU A 312 15.41 3.40 -30.62
N GLY A 313 16.10 4.46 -30.15
CA GLY A 313 17.56 4.54 -30.06
C GLY A 313 18.01 4.39 -28.62
N ILE A 314 19.04 3.55 -28.36
CA ILE A 314 19.53 3.30 -27.02
C ILE A 314 21.03 3.61 -26.93
N GLY A 315 21.45 4.27 -25.84
CA GLY A 315 22.85 4.55 -25.53
C GLY A 315 23.23 4.03 -24.14
N ILE A 316 24.36 3.36 -24.04
CA ILE A 316 24.83 2.75 -22.79
C ILE A 316 26.29 3.16 -22.53
N GLU A 317 26.62 3.59 -21.31
CA GLU A 317 27.99 3.86 -20.89
C GLU A 317 28.19 3.49 -19.42
N ALA A 318 29.41 3.08 -19.05
CA ALA A 318 29.80 2.77 -17.69
C ALA A 318 30.86 3.74 -17.18
N GLY A 319 30.84 4.08 -15.91
CA GLY A 319 31.83 4.98 -15.32
C GLY A 319 31.44 5.51 -13.95
N TYR A 320 32.34 6.31 -13.39
CA TYR A 320 32.07 6.96 -12.11
C TYR A 320 31.09 8.12 -12.25
N ALA A 321 30.13 8.15 -11.33
CA ALA A 321 29.21 9.25 -11.14
C ALA A 321 29.12 9.63 -9.66
N THR A 322 28.54 10.79 -9.37
CA THR A 322 28.07 11.17 -8.05
C THR A 322 26.56 10.99 -8.03
N LEU A 323 26.09 10.20 -7.08
CA LEU A 323 24.66 9.93 -6.89
C LEU A 323 24.21 10.50 -5.55
N GLY A 324 22.96 10.90 -5.46
CA GLY A 324 22.39 11.45 -4.24
C GLY A 324 21.17 12.28 -4.51
N ARG A 325 20.70 12.93 -3.45
CA ARG A 325 19.53 13.79 -3.48
C ARG A 325 19.84 15.11 -4.19
N ILE A 326 19.11 15.39 -5.26
CA ILE A 326 19.19 16.63 -6.03
C ILE A 326 17.86 17.38 -5.87
N GLY A 327 17.91 18.68 -5.58
CA GLY A 327 16.71 19.50 -5.44
C GLY A 327 16.80 20.46 -4.26
N PHE A 328 15.64 20.78 -3.71
CA PHE A 328 15.49 21.74 -2.61
C PHE A 328 14.46 21.21 -1.59
N GLU A 329 14.41 21.83 -0.40
CA GLU A 329 13.46 21.47 0.64
C GLU A 329 12.01 21.49 0.11
N GLY A 330 11.34 20.33 0.16
CA GLY A 330 10.00 20.12 -0.37
C GLY A 330 9.95 19.37 -1.70
N ARG A 331 11.08 19.25 -2.47
CA ARG A 331 11.15 18.43 -3.68
C ARG A 331 12.58 17.98 -3.95
N TYR A 332 12.78 16.69 -3.81
CA TYR A 332 14.05 16.03 -4.10
C TYR A 332 13.84 14.86 -5.06
N ASP A 333 14.79 14.71 -5.98
CA ASP A 333 14.96 13.53 -6.82
C ASP A 333 16.26 12.82 -6.44
N TYR A 334 16.32 11.51 -6.56
CA TYR A 334 17.56 10.76 -6.47
C TYR A 334 18.17 10.70 -7.85
N GLY A 335 19.26 11.41 -8.06
CA GLY A 335 19.78 11.63 -9.39
C GLY A 335 21.25 11.30 -9.53
N VAL A 336 21.68 11.20 -10.80
CA VAL A 336 23.01 10.85 -11.25
C VAL A 336 23.70 12.06 -11.88
N LEU A 337 24.84 12.47 -11.33
CA LEU A 337 25.64 13.56 -11.86
C LEU A 337 27.02 13.00 -12.31
N GLY A 338 27.34 13.10 -13.61
CA GLY A 338 28.63 12.69 -14.09
C GLY A 338 28.75 12.57 -15.61
N PRO A 339 30.00 12.48 -16.11
CA PRO A 339 30.25 12.34 -17.56
C PRO A 339 29.62 11.06 -18.15
N VAL A 340 29.45 10.00 -17.34
CA VAL A 340 28.87 8.72 -17.76
C VAL A 340 27.42 8.91 -18.25
N ALA A 341 26.58 9.63 -17.50
CA ALA A 341 25.21 9.91 -17.88
C ALA A 341 25.15 10.77 -19.15
N ASN A 342 26.00 11.80 -19.22
CA ASN A 342 26.08 12.65 -20.41
C ASN A 342 26.48 11.85 -21.65
N LEU A 343 27.46 10.93 -21.53
CA LEU A 343 27.92 10.14 -22.67
C LEU A 343 26.84 9.14 -23.11
N ALA A 344 26.19 8.41 -22.18
CA ALA A 344 25.10 7.52 -22.50
C ALA A 344 23.94 8.26 -23.22
N SER A 345 23.56 9.45 -22.73
CA SER A 345 22.55 10.31 -23.38
C SER A 345 22.96 10.74 -24.80
N ARG A 346 24.25 11.07 -25.03
CA ARG A 346 24.71 11.42 -26.38
C ARG A 346 24.73 10.21 -27.32
N LEU A 347 25.13 9.05 -26.80
CA LEU A 347 25.08 7.80 -27.59
C LEU A 347 23.62 7.46 -27.96
N SER A 348 22.66 7.59 -27.03
CA SER A 348 21.26 7.37 -27.36
C SER A 348 20.78 8.33 -28.44
N THR A 349 21.15 9.62 -28.36
CA THR A 349 20.80 10.62 -29.38
C THR A 349 21.37 10.30 -30.78
N GLN A 350 22.55 9.69 -30.87
CA GLN A 350 23.20 9.30 -32.14
C GLN A 350 22.69 7.96 -32.67
N ALA A 351 22.18 7.09 -31.81
CA ALA A 351 21.68 5.80 -32.24
C ALA A 351 20.49 5.94 -33.19
N ALA A 352 20.51 5.24 -34.30
CA ALA A 352 19.38 5.15 -35.22
C ALA A 352 18.21 4.38 -34.62
N ALA A 353 17.06 4.38 -35.28
CA ALA A 353 15.94 3.51 -34.92
C ALA A 353 16.36 2.03 -34.93
N GLY A 354 16.12 1.31 -33.85
CA GLY A 354 16.54 -0.07 -33.64
C GLY A 354 18.01 -0.27 -33.22
N GLN A 355 18.80 0.80 -33.09
CA GLN A 355 20.22 0.73 -32.78
C GLN A 355 20.50 0.89 -31.28
N ILE A 356 21.43 0.09 -30.77
CA ILE A 356 22.00 0.18 -29.41
C ILE A 356 23.48 0.53 -29.55
N LEU A 357 23.88 1.69 -29.04
CA LEU A 357 25.27 2.14 -29.03
C LEU A 357 25.88 2.10 -27.63
N THR A 358 27.10 1.62 -27.53
CA THR A 358 27.89 1.63 -26.30
C THR A 358 29.22 2.32 -26.48
N GLY A 359 29.79 2.86 -25.38
CA GLY A 359 31.15 3.31 -25.36
C GLY A 359 32.15 2.17 -25.05
N GLN A 360 33.44 2.55 -25.03
CA GLN A 360 34.57 1.60 -24.89
C GLN A 360 34.49 0.78 -23.59
N ARG A 361 34.02 1.35 -22.46
CA ARG A 361 34.03 0.65 -21.16
C ARG A 361 33.02 -0.47 -21.12
N VAL A 362 31.81 -0.22 -21.60
CA VAL A 362 30.77 -1.25 -21.71
C VAL A 362 31.22 -2.32 -22.71
N PHE A 363 31.72 -1.92 -23.88
CA PHE A 363 32.23 -2.86 -24.86
C PHE A 363 33.28 -3.83 -24.22
N ALA A 364 34.29 -3.31 -23.54
CA ALA A 364 35.33 -4.14 -22.91
C ALA A 364 34.81 -5.05 -21.79
N ALA A 365 33.74 -4.67 -21.10
CA ALA A 365 33.11 -5.49 -20.05
C ALA A 365 32.27 -6.64 -20.62
N VAL A 366 31.76 -6.53 -21.86
CA VAL A 366 30.77 -7.48 -22.42
C VAL A 366 31.25 -8.18 -23.70
N GLU A 367 32.45 -7.91 -24.21
CA GLU A 367 32.96 -8.39 -25.51
C GLU A 367 32.97 -9.91 -25.67
N GLU A 368 33.09 -10.67 -24.55
CA GLU A 368 33.07 -12.13 -24.59
C GLU A 368 31.65 -12.71 -24.73
N THR A 369 30.62 -11.98 -24.29
CA THR A 369 29.24 -12.48 -24.19
C THR A 369 28.27 -11.80 -25.15
N VAL A 370 28.70 -10.67 -25.72
CA VAL A 370 27.86 -9.83 -26.61
C VAL A 370 28.46 -9.73 -27.98
N GLU A 371 27.63 -9.90 -29.01
CA GLU A 371 28.05 -9.61 -30.40
C GLU A 371 27.97 -8.11 -30.65
N THR A 372 29.12 -7.51 -30.97
CA THR A 372 29.24 -6.07 -31.22
C THR A 372 29.94 -5.80 -32.55
N ALA A 373 29.70 -4.62 -33.13
CA ALA A 373 30.40 -4.11 -34.28
C ALA A 373 30.90 -2.67 -34.03
N PRO A 374 32.06 -2.27 -34.57
CA PRO A 374 32.47 -0.88 -34.49
C PRO A 374 31.49 0.05 -35.18
N ALA A 375 30.98 1.06 -34.44
CA ALA A 375 30.14 2.12 -34.99
C ALA A 375 30.92 3.37 -35.41
N GLY A 376 32.27 3.33 -35.22
CA GLY A 376 33.17 4.41 -35.56
C GLY A 376 33.50 5.35 -34.39
N ASN A 377 34.15 6.46 -34.74
CA ASN A 377 34.47 7.54 -33.80
C ASN A 377 33.40 8.64 -33.95
N LEU A 378 32.61 8.84 -32.93
CA LEU A 378 31.52 9.81 -32.96
C LEU A 378 31.97 11.16 -32.40
N GLU A 379 31.67 12.25 -33.11
CA GLU A 379 31.82 13.59 -32.61
C GLU A 379 30.58 13.96 -31.79
N LEU A 380 30.69 13.95 -30.47
CA LEU A 380 29.58 14.16 -29.58
C LEU A 380 29.64 15.59 -28.98
N LYS A 381 28.52 16.30 -29.00
CA LYS A 381 28.42 17.65 -28.45
C LYS A 381 28.82 17.68 -26.97
N GLY A 382 29.81 18.51 -26.61
CA GLY A 382 30.34 18.66 -25.27
C GLY A 382 31.56 17.78 -24.95
N PHE A 383 32.02 16.95 -25.91
CA PHE A 383 33.21 16.18 -25.77
C PHE A 383 34.30 16.74 -26.73
N GLY A 384 35.49 17.01 -26.17
CA GLY A 384 36.58 17.64 -26.92
C GLY A 384 37.35 16.69 -27.86
N ARG A 385 37.01 15.39 -27.87
CA ARG A 385 37.62 14.36 -28.74
C ARG A 385 36.54 13.39 -29.23
N PRO A 386 36.67 12.84 -30.43
CA PRO A 386 35.81 11.77 -30.90
C PRO A 386 35.83 10.58 -29.96
N ILE A 387 34.66 9.98 -29.72
CA ILE A 387 34.44 8.85 -28.82
C ILE A 387 34.27 7.59 -29.67
N ALA A 388 35.04 6.55 -29.41
CA ALA A 388 34.85 5.25 -30.03
C ALA A 388 33.54 4.64 -29.55
N ALA A 389 32.67 4.29 -30.48
CA ALA A 389 31.35 3.70 -30.20
C ALA A 389 31.25 2.32 -30.87
N TYR A 390 30.49 1.47 -30.24
CA TYR A 390 30.23 0.09 -30.67
C TYR A 390 28.71 -0.15 -30.70
N GLU A 391 28.27 -0.80 -31.76
CA GLU A 391 26.88 -1.24 -31.90
C GLU A 391 26.73 -2.64 -31.30
N VAL A 392 25.75 -2.80 -30.42
CA VAL A 392 25.32 -4.09 -29.88
C VAL A 392 24.35 -4.74 -30.88
N ARG A 393 24.63 -5.99 -31.28
CA ARG A 393 23.82 -6.76 -32.22
C ARG A 393 23.04 -7.89 -31.58
N GLY A 394 23.52 -8.46 -30.48
CA GLY A 394 22.87 -9.58 -29.80
C GLY A 394 23.76 -10.20 -28.72
N LEU A 395 23.24 -11.19 -28.03
CA LEU A 395 24.03 -12.09 -27.18
C LEU A 395 24.66 -13.19 -28.06
N ARG A 396 25.85 -13.61 -27.68
CA ARG A 396 26.52 -14.74 -28.35
C ARG A 396 25.97 -16.08 -27.95
#